data_2e78dd960cb98903bc576ed4bb44b778
#
_entry.id   2e78dd960cb98903bc576ed4bb44b778
#
_cell.length_a   1.000
_cell.length_b   1.000
_cell.length_c   1.000
_cell.angle_alpha   90.00
_cell.angle_beta   90.00
_cell.angle_gamma   90.00
#
_symmetry.space_group_name_H-M   'P 1'
#
loop_
_entity.id
_entity.type
_entity.pdbx_description
1 polymer ?
#
loop_
_entity_poly.entity_id
_entity_poly.type
_entity_poly.pdbx_seq_one_letter_code
_entity_poly.pdbx_strand_id
1 'polypeptide(L)'
;MTRRILLKLAPLAAALFLGACATTPAPTTVAQTIAANPQLSTATRLIQQAGLTETLQGPGPFTVFVPTDDAFKAVPPAMLDTLGKDPARLKAVLTYHVVPGSLASADVKNGPIKTVQGSDMSLYRSGTFVTADEAVVTTPDVRASNGVVHIVDKVLMPAR
;
A
#
# COMPACT_ATOMS: atom_id res chain seq x y z
N MET A 1 -2.42 -50.26 70.03
CA MET A 1 -3.29 -49.14 69.52
C MET A 1 -2.56 -48.45 68.39
N THR A 2 -2.85 -48.85 67.18
CA THR A 2 -2.10 -48.48 65.97
C THR A 2 -2.90 -47.44 65.16
N ARG A 3 -2.46 -46.15 65.14
CA ARG A 3 -3.09 -45.13 64.34
C ARG A 3 -2.40 -45.09 62.95
N ARG A 4 -3.13 -45.53 61.93
CA ARG A 4 -2.72 -45.45 60.51
C ARG A 4 -3.01 -44.03 60.03
N ILE A 5 -1.93 -43.31 59.66
CA ILE A 5 -2.00 -42.03 59.00
C ILE A 5 -2.02 -42.29 57.47
N LEU A 6 -3.15 -42.04 56.81
CA LEU A 6 -3.31 -42.07 55.37
C LEU A 6 -2.80 -40.75 54.79
N LEU A 7 -1.65 -40.82 54.13
CA LEU A 7 -1.11 -39.71 53.35
C LEU A 7 -1.81 -39.65 51.98
N LYS A 8 -2.67 -38.67 51.76
CA LYS A 8 -3.31 -38.43 50.48
C LYS A 8 -2.34 -37.65 49.60
N LEU A 9 -1.76 -38.31 48.59
CA LEU A 9 -1.08 -37.66 47.44
C LEU A 9 -2.12 -37.00 46.57
N ALA A 10 -2.02 -35.66 46.45
CA ALA A 10 -2.76 -34.90 45.43
C ALA A 10 -1.88 -34.83 44.16
N PRO A 11 -2.41 -35.13 42.97
CA PRO A 11 -1.66 -34.92 41.74
C PRO A 11 -1.68 -33.43 41.36
N LEU A 12 -0.51 -32.85 41.27
CA LEU A 12 -0.26 -31.48 40.74
C LEU A 12 -0.46 -31.50 39.22
N ALA A 13 -1.60 -31.07 38.76
CA ALA A 13 -1.89 -30.89 37.36
C ALA A 13 -1.10 -29.62 36.85
N ALA A 14 0.01 -29.85 36.20
CA ALA A 14 0.73 -28.80 35.49
C ALA A 14 -0.04 -28.41 34.22
N ALA A 15 -0.78 -27.30 34.30
CA ALA A 15 -1.38 -26.69 33.13
C ALA A 15 -0.28 -26.02 32.30
N LEU A 16 0.13 -26.64 31.18
CA LEU A 16 0.93 -25.98 30.15
C LEU A 16 0.06 -24.93 29.48
N PHE A 17 0.21 -23.67 29.84
CA PHE A 17 -0.23 -22.55 29.03
C PHE A 17 0.66 -22.46 27.80
N LEU A 18 0.22 -23.02 26.67
CA LEU A 18 0.78 -22.62 25.36
C LEU A 18 0.35 -21.17 25.14
N GLY A 19 1.26 -20.25 25.45
CA GLY A 19 1.15 -18.87 25.03
C GLY A 19 1.16 -18.84 23.50
N ALA A 20 -0.01 -18.67 22.88
CA ALA A 20 -0.10 -18.29 21.49
C ALA A 20 0.56 -16.92 21.38
N CYS A 21 1.81 -16.87 20.91
CA CYS A 21 2.42 -15.64 20.44
C CYS A 21 1.59 -15.15 19.27
N ALA A 22 0.66 -14.23 19.53
CA ALA A 22 0.07 -13.43 18.49
C ALA A 22 1.18 -12.62 17.86
N THR A 23 1.73 -13.12 16.76
CA THR A 23 2.72 -12.39 15.96
C THR A 23 1.96 -11.21 15.35
N THR A 24 2.05 -10.05 15.99
CA THR A 24 1.59 -8.80 15.39
C THR A 24 2.38 -8.64 14.10
N PRO A 25 1.74 -8.56 12.93
CA PRO A 25 2.47 -8.38 11.68
C PRO A 25 3.34 -7.13 11.81
N ALA A 26 4.62 -7.25 11.47
CA ALA A 26 5.51 -6.09 11.44
C ALA A 26 4.90 -5.02 10.53
N PRO A 27 4.96 -3.73 10.90
CA PRO A 27 4.40 -2.66 10.09
C PRO A 27 5.03 -2.71 8.69
N THR A 28 4.21 -2.99 7.68
CA THR A 28 4.64 -3.08 6.28
C THR A 28 4.76 -1.69 5.68
N THR A 29 5.85 -1.42 4.96
CA THR A 29 6.02 -0.17 4.21
C THR A 29 5.05 -0.11 3.02
N VAL A 30 4.89 1.08 2.42
CA VAL A 30 4.09 1.27 1.20
C VAL A 30 4.51 0.28 0.11
N ALA A 31 5.82 0.13 -0.14
CA ALA A 31 6.33 -0.81 -1.13
C ALA A 31 5.96 -2.27 -0.83
N GLN A 32 6.06 -2.69 0.43
CA GLN A 32 5.68 -4.03 0.86
C GLN A 32 4.17 -4.25 0.80
N THR A 33 3.38 -3.25 1.17
CA THR A 33 1.92 -3.29 1.08
C THR A 33 1.45 -3.46 -0.36
N ILE A 34 2.07 -2.76 -1.31
CA ILE A 34 1.80 -2.91 -2.75
C ILE A 34 2.19 -4.31 -3.22
N ALA A 35 3.39 -4.79 -2.86
CA ALA A 35 3.90 -6.10 -3.26
C ALA A 35 3.09 -7.27 -2.70
N ALA A 36 2.47 -7.12 -1.54
CA ALA A 36 1.63 -8.14 -0.92
C ALA A 36 0.24 -8.25 -1.56
N ASN A 37 -0.16 -7.27 -2.38
CA ASN A 37 -1.49 -7.27 -3.02
C ASN A 37 -1.42 -7.90 -4.42
N PRO A 38 -2.10 -9.04 -4.66
CA PRO A 38 -2.04 -9.75 -5.95
C PRO A 38 -2.62 -8.97 -7.12
N GLN A 39 -3.49 -7.98 -6.86
CA GLN A 39 -4.08 -7.12 -7.90
C GLN A 39 -3.14 -6.00 -8.37
N LEU A 40 -1.97 -5.85 -7.75
CA LEU A 40 -0.99 -4.79 -8.00
C LEU A 40 0.34 -5.36 -8.52
N SER A 41 0.33 -6.55 -9.11
CA SER A 41 1.53 -7.25 -9.55
C SER A 41 2.28 -6.48 -10.65
N THR A 42 1.55 -5.88 -11.58
CA THR A 42 2.13 -5.04 -12.64
C THR A 42 2.77 -3.77 -12.06
N ALA A 43 2.06 -3.09 -11.15
CA ALA A 43 2.60 -1.91 -10.47
C ALA A 43 3.88 -2.24 -9.69
N THR A 44 3.88 -3.35 -8.93
CA THR A 44 5.05 -3.83 -8.18
C THR A 44 6.25 -4.01 -9.09
N ARG A 45 6.08 -4.69 -10.23
CA ARG A 45 7.15 -4.91 -11.21
C ARG A 45 7.69 -3.60 -11.79
N LEU A 46 6.81 -2.67 -12.14
CA LEU A 46 7.19 -1.37 -12.69
C LEU A 46 7.92 -0.49 -11.67
N ILE A 47 7.50 -0.53 -10.39
CA ILE A 47 8.18 0.17 -9.29
C ILE A 47 9.60 -0.37 -9.10
N GLN A 48 9.78 -1.70 -9.16
CA GLN A 48 11.10 -2.33 -9.10
C GLN A 48 11.96 -1.95 -10.31
N GLN A 49 11.40 -2.00 -11.51
CA GLN A 49 12.09 -1.63 -12.75
C GLN A 49 12.54 -0.17 -12.77
N ALA A 50 11.75 0.73 -12.18
CA ALA A 50 12.08 2.15 -12.05
C ALA A 50 13.06 2.46 -10.91
N GLY A 51 13.43 1.47 -10.08
CA GLY A 51 14.29 1.66 -8.93
C GLY A 51 13.66 2.48 -7.80
N LEU A 52 12.32 2.54 -7.74
CA LEU A 52 11.59 3.33 -6.74
C LEU A 52 11.28 2.55 -5.45
N THR A 53 11.61 1.27 -5.39
CA THR A 53 11.35 0.42 -4.22
C THR A 53 11.98 1.01 -2.95
N GLU A 54 13.25 1.41 -3.01
CA GLU A 54 13.96 2.01 -1.88
C GLU A 54 13.35 3.35 -1.47
N THR A 55 12.94 4.16 -2.45
CA THR A 55 12.27 5.46 -2.20
C THR A 55 10.96 5.24 -1.43
N LEU A 56 10.15 4.25 -1.82
CA LEU A 56 8.88 3.92 -1.18
C LEU A 56 9.03 3.12 0.12
N GLN A 57 10.22 2.62 0.41
CA GLN A 57 10.59 2.03 1.71
C GLN A 57 11.18 3.06 2.66
N GLY A 58 11.55 4.23 2.17
CA GLY A 58 12.15 5.31 2.93
C GLY A 58 11.22 5.93 3.97
N PRO A 59 11.75 6.87 4.75
CA PRO A 59 10.96 7.59 5.74
C PRO A 59 9.91 8.46 5.02
N GLY A 60 8.62 8.08 5.23
CA GLY A 60 7.50 8.86 4.71
C GLY A 60 7.26 10.15 5.50
N PRO A 61 6.03 10.64 5.52
CA PRO A 61 4.85 9.97 4.98
C PRO A 61 4.66 10.15 3.47
N PHE A 62 4.13 9.10 2.81
CA PHE A 62 3.76 9.12 1.40
C PHE A 62 2.31 8.69 1.21
N THR A 63 1.65 9.28 0.22
CA THR A 63 0.38 8.77 -0.30
C THR A 63 0.62 8.29 -1.72
N VAL A 64 0.28 7.05 -2.02
CA VAL A 64 0.50 6.45 -3.33
C VAL A 64 -0.81 6.00 -3.93
N PHE A 65 -1.12 6.50 -5.13
CA PHE A 65 -2.25 6.05 -5.94
C PHE A 65 -1.78 4.93 -6.85
N VAL A 66 -2.17 3.69 -6.59
CA VAL A 66 -1.65 2.51 -7.29
C VAL A 66 -2.71 1.94 -8.21
N PRO A 67 -2.47 1.93 -9.54
CA PRO A 67 -3.40 1.31 -10.49
C PRO A 67 -3.39 -0.20 -10.36
N THR A 68 -4.57 -0.82 -10.53
CA THR A 68 -4.73 -2.27 -10.59
C THR A 68 -4.14 -2.86 -11.87
N ASP A 69 -3.93 -4.17 -11.91
CA ASP A 69 -3.50 -4.88 -13.11
C ASP A 69 -4.51 -4.70 -14.26
N ASP A 70 -5.81 -4.57 -13.95
CA ASP A 70 -6.85 -4.28 -14.95
C ASP A 70 -6.75 -2.84 -15.49
N ALA A 71 -6.35 -1.88 -14.66
CA ALA A 71 -6.06 -0.52 -15.10
C ALA A 71 -4.93 -0.50 -16.15
N PHE A 72 -3.89 -1.31 -15.97
CA PHE A 72 -2.80 -1.45 -16.94
C PHE A 72 -3.25 -2.14 -18.25
N LYS A 73 -4.19 -3.08 -18.18
CA LYS A 73 -4.74 -3.72 -19.39
C LYS A 73 -5.53 -2.73 -20.26
N ALA A 74 -6.10 -1.69 -19.65
CA ALA A 74 -6.82 -0.63 -20.37
C ALA A 74 -5.86 0.36 -21.07
N VAL A 75 -4.59 0.39 -20.71
CA VAL A 75 -3.57 1.22 -21.38
C VAL A 75 -3.17 0.58 -22.71
N PRO A 76 -3.08 1.34 -23.82
CA PRO A 76 -2.61 0.82 -25.09
C PRO A 76 -1.24 0.13 -24.97
N PRO A 77 -1.06 -1.08 -25.54
CA PRO A 77 0.18 -1.85 -25.41
C PRO A 77 1.42 -1.07 -25.88
N ALA A 78 1.30 -0.27 -26.94
CA ALA A 78 2.38 0.57 -27.44
C ALA A 78 2.87 1.61 -26.43
N MET A 79 1.97 2.09 -25.56
CA MET A 79 2.31 3.04 -24.52
C MET A 79 3.03 2.33 -23.35
N LEU A 80 2.58 1.15 -22.96
CA LEU A 80 3.27 0.33 -21.96
C LEU A 80 4.66 -0.08 -22.43
N ASP A 81 4.82 -0.45 -23.70
CA ASP A 81 6.11 -0.76 -24.30
C ASP A 81 7.05 0.46 -24.29
N THR A 82 6.52 1.65 -24.58
CA THR A 82 7.29 2.89 -24.52
C THR A 82 7.75 3.19 -23.11
N LEU A 83 6.88 3.02 -22.10
CA LEU A 83 7.22 3.19 -20.71
C LEU A 83 8.26 2.16 -20.24
N GLY A 84 8.15 0.91 -20.69
CA GLY A 84 9.11 -0.14 -20.34
C GLY A 84 10.50 0.05 -20.95
N LYS A 85 10.60 0.78 -22.08
CA LYS A 85 11.86 1.08 -22.80
C LYS A 85 12.53 2.37 -22.35
N ASP A 86 11.77 3.26 -21.71
CA ASP A 86 12.25 4.56 -21.24
C ASP A 86 12.15 4.64 -19.69
N PRO A 87 13.25 4.32 -18.97
CA PRO A 87 13.26 4.35 -17.52
C PRO A 87 12.97 5.73 -16.92
N ALA A 88 13.37 6.81 -17.64
CA ALA A 88 13.11 8.17 -17.15
C ALA A 88 11.63 8.51 -17.22
N ARG A 89 10.97 8.12 -18.29
CA ARG A 89 9.52 8.28 -18.45
C ARG A 89 8.72 7.41 -17.50
N LEU A 90 9.15 6.16 -17.32
CA LEU A 90 8.54 5.26 -16.33
C LEU A 90 8.64 5.84 -14.93
N LYS A 91 9.80 6.34 -14.54
CA LYS A 91 10.02 6.99 -13.26
C LYS A 91 9.13 8.23 -13.10
N ALA A 92 9.01 9.07 -14.13
CA ALA A 92 8.17 10.25 -14.11
C ALA A 92 6.68 9.88 -13.90
N VAL A 93 6.17 8.88 -14.60
CA VAL A 93 4.80 8.39 -14.42
C VAL A 93 4.60 7.84 -13.02
N LEU A 94 5.49 7.02 -12.51
CA LEU A 94 5.36 6.42 -11.18
C LEU A 94 5.48 7.47 -10.06
N THR A 95 6.36 8.45 -10.20
CA THR A 95 6.47 9.55 -9.22
C THR A 95 5.30 10.52 -9.29
N TYR A 96 4.60 10.59 -10.41
CA TYR A 96 3.32 11.30 -10.53
C TYR A 96 2.20 10.65 -9.70
N HIS A 97 2.24 9.33 -9.53
CA HIS A 97 1.30 8.61 -8.65
C HIS A 97 1.60 8.78 -7.15
N VAL A 98 2.70 9.43 -6.80
CA VAL A 98 3.13 9.61 -5.41
C VAL A 98 2.93 11.07 -4.98
N VAL A 99 2.22 11.25 -3.88
CA VAL A 99 2.00 12.55 -3.24
C VAL A 99 2.76 12.57 -1.91
N PRO A 100 3.53 13.62 -1.61
CA PRO A 100 4.16 13.75 -0.31
C PRO A 100 3.11 14.01 0.76
N GLY A 101 3.25 13.36 1.90
CA GLY A 101 2.31 13.44 3.02
C GLY A 101 1.41 12.21 3.14
N SER A 102 0.80 12.06 4.31
CA SER A 102 -0.21 11.02 4.56
C SER A 102 -1.60 11.63 4.37
N LEU A 103 -2.24 11.28 3.27
CA LEU A 103 -3.56 11.79 2.89
C LEU A 103 -4.57 10.65 2.96
N ALA A 104 -5.36 10.61 4.03
CA ALA A 104 -6.49 9.69 4.09
C ALA A 104 -7.63 10.17 3.19
N SER A 105 -8.49 9.27 2.73
CA SER A 105 -9.63 9.61 1.87
C SER A 105 -10.54 10.66 2.50
N ALA A 106 -10.66 10.65 3.84
CA ALA A 106 -11.43 11.63 4.59
C ALA A 106 -10.83 13.04 4.57
N ASP A 107 -9.52 13.15 4.40
CA ASP A 107 -8.75 14.40 4.43
C ASP A 107 -8.55 14.99 3.03
N VAL A 108 -8.95 14.27 1.98
CA VAL A 108 -8.88 14.76 0.58
C VAL A 108 -9.71 16.03 0.44
N LYS A 109 -9.03 17.09 0.03
CA LYS A 109 -9.64 18.36 -0.38
C LYS A 109 -9.73 18.43 -1.89
N ASN A 110 -10.83 19.00 -2.39
CA ASN A 110 -11.01 19.19 -3.82
C ASN A 110 -10.04 20.25 -4.34
N GLY A 111 -9.29 19.90 -5.38
CA GLY A 111 -8.35 20.81 -6.01
C GLY A 111 -7.01 20.13 -6.38
N PRO A 112 -6.07 20.93 -6.89
CA PRO A 112 -4.76 20.41 -7.28
C PRO A 112 -3.89 20.13 -6.06
N ILE A 113 -3.15 19.01 -6.13
CA ILE A 113 -2.13 18.63 -5.15
C ILE A 113 -0.81 18.35 -5.86
N LYS A 114 0.30 18.80 -5.29
CA LYS A 114 1.64 18.54 -5.84
C LYS A 114 2.03 17.07 -5.66
N THR A 115 2.45 16.47 -6.75
CA THR A 115 3.04 15.12 -6.75
C THR A 115 4.56 15.18 -6.53
N VAL A 116 5.17 14.05 -6.22
CA VAL A 116 6.63 13.93 -6.11
C VAL A 116 7.32 14.21 -7.45
N GLN A 117 6.64 13.97 -8.55
CA GLN A 117 7.13 14.31 -9.90
C GLN A 117 7.21 15.83 -10.13
N GLY A 118 6.45 16.63 -9.39
CA GLY A 118 6.43 18.11 -9.47
C GLY A 118 5.23 18.70 -10.18
N SER A 119 4.48 17.90 -10.93
CA SER A 119 3.21 18.33 -11.54
C SER A 119 2.07 18.25 -10.55
N ASP A 120 1.02 19.01 -10.81
CA ASP A 120 -0.20 18.99 -10.01
C ASP A 120 -1.14 17.89 -10.49
N MET A 121 -1.69 17.14 -9.54
CA MET A 121 -2.74 16.14 -9.71
C MET A 121 -4.05 16.72 -9.15
N SER A 122 -5.14 16.58 -9.86
CA SER A 122 -6.45 17.07 -9.39
C SER A 122 -7.14 16.00 -8.56
N LEU A 123 -7.42 16.32 -7.30
CA LEU A 123 -8.17 15.43 -6.42
C LEU A 123 -9.59 15.95 -6.27
N TYR A 124 -10.56 15.04 -6.34
CA TYR A 124 -11.95 15.34 -6.04
C TYR A 124 -12.52 14.30 -5.08
N ARG A 125 -13.27 14.79 -4.11
CA ARG A 125 -14.01 13.96 -3.17
C ARG A 125 -15.49 14.37 -3.18
N SER A 126 -16.36 13.35 -3.33
CA SER A 126 -17.81 13.49 -3.22
C SER A 126 -18.33 12.38 -2.31
N GLY A 127 -18.69 12.72 -1.08
CA GLY A 127 -19.06 11.74 -0.07
C GLY A 127 -17.92 10.77 0.25
N THR A 128 -18.11 9.50 -0.03
CA THR A 128 -17.10 8.42 0.13
C THR A 128 -16.26 8.18 -1.13
N PHE A 129 -16.64 8.77 -2.26
CA PHE A 129 -15.90 8.61 -3.51
C PHE A 129 -14.76 9.62 -3.60
N VAL A 130 -13.58 9.13 -3.94
CA VAL A 130 -12.39 9.93 -4.23
C VAL A 130 -11.95 9.64 -5.65
N THR A 131 -11.59 10.70 -6.38
CA THR A 131 -10.99 10.59 -7.70
C THR A 131 -9.66 11.34 -7.74
N ALA A 132 -8.71 10.79 -8.47
CA ALA A 132 -7.43 11.41 -8.77
C ALA A 132 -7.34 11.59 -10.28
N ASP A 133 -7.36 12.82 -10.76
CA ASP A 133 -7.57 13.16 -12.18
C ASP A 133 -8.79 12.42 -12.77
N GLU A 134 -8.54 11.46 -13.68
CA GLU A 134 -9.59 10.65 -14.30
C GLU A 134 -9.78 9.28 -13.65
N ALA A 135 -8.97 8.94 -12.64
CA ALA A 135 -9.01 7.64 -11.97
C ALA A 135 -9.92 7.68 -10.74
N VAL A 136 -10.70 6.64 -10.55
CA VAL A 136 -11.54 6.45 -9.35
C VAL A 136 -10.78 5.60 -8.34
N VAL A 137 -10.77 6.03 -7.08
CA VAL A 137 -10.23 5.23 -5.98
C VAL A 137 -11.22 4.12 -5.66
N THR A 138 -10.82 2.89 -5.96
CA THR A 138 -11.64 1.68 -5.71
C THR A 138 -11.46 1.13 -4.30
N THR A 139 -10.24 1.23 -3.75
CA THR A 139 -9.94 0.84 -2.38
C THR A 139 -9.13 1.95 -1.73
N PRO A 140 -9.77 2.78 -0.90
CA PRO A 140 -9.09 3.83 -0.18
C PRO A 140 -8.42 3.31 1.11
N ASP A 141 -7.52 4.12 1.67
CA ASP A 141 -7.01 4.03 3.04
C ASP A 141 -6.33 2.70 3.41
N VAL A 142 -5.63 2.07 2.45
CA VAL A 142 -4.76 0.94 2.76
C VAL A 142 -3.52 1.48 3.49
N ARG A 143 -3.48 1.28 4.80
CA ARG A 143 -2.44 1.84 5.67
C ARG A 143 -1.14 1.07 5.57
N ALA A 144 -0.04 1.81 5.48
CA ALA A 144 1.32 1.32 5.59
C ALA A 144 2.06 2.05 6.71
N SER A 145 3.20 1.54 7.14
CA SER A 145 3.99 2.12 8.24
C SER A 145 4.53 3.51 7.92
N ASN A 146 4.78 3.77 6.63
CA ASN A 146 5.35 5.03 6.13
C ASN A 146 4.42 5.77 5.16
N GLY A 147 3.11 5.47 5.17
CA GLY A 147 2.16 6.19 4.32
C GLY A 147 0.81 5.50 4.14
N VAL A 148 0.11 5.93 3.11
CA VAL A 148 -1.21 5.41 2.72
C VAL A 148 -1.20 5.03 1.25
N VAL A 149 -1.85 3.93 0.92
CA VAL A 149 -2.03 3.46 -0.46
C VAL A 149 -3.51 3.56 -0.83
N HIS A 150 -3.80 4.19 -1.96
CA HIS A 150 -5.11 4.22 -2.59
C HIS A 150 -5.06 3.44 -3.90
N ILE A 151 -5.91 2.45 -4.04
CA ILE A 151 -5.99 1.64 -5.26
C ILE A 151 -6.93 2.32 -6.24
N VAL A 152 -6.49 2.53 -7.47
CA VAL A 152 -7.23 3.22 -8.52
C VAL A 152 -7.48 2.33 -9.75
N ASP A 153 -8.53 2.66 -10.49
CA ASP A 153 -9.00 1.91 -11.66
C ASP A 153 -8.35 2.34 -12.99
N LYS A 154 -7.54 3.40 -12.97
CA LYS A 154 -6.82 3.90 -14.16
C LYS A 154 -5.39 4.28 -13.83
N VAL A 155 -4.51 4.19 -14.85
CA VAL A 155 -3.14 4.69 -14.77
C VAL A 155 -3.17 6.21 -14.98
N LEU A 156 -2.59 6.94 -14.04
CA LEU A 156 -2.47 8.40 -14.10
C LEU A 156 -1.31 8.79 -15.02
N MET A 157 -1.56 9.72 -15.91
CA MET A 157 -0.54 10.22 -16.83
C MET A 157 -0.31 11.71 -16.57
N PRO A 158 0.93 12.14 -16.30
CA PRO A 158 1.21 13.57 -16.16
C PRO A 158 0.89 14.28 -17.47
N ALA A 159 0.26 15.44 -17.39
CA ALA A 159 0.06 16.32 -18.53
C ALA A 159 1.43 16.67 -19.17
N ARG A 160 1.49 16.68 -20.49
CA ARG A 160 2.70 17.01 -21.25
C ARG A 160 2.97 18.50 -21.19
#